data_5428c1a5a5b3213aeb328ec2de4159a2
#
_entry.id   5428c1a5a5b3213aeb328ec2de4159a2
#
_cell.length_a   1.000
_cell.length_b   1.000
_cell.length_c   1.000
_cell.angle_alpha   90.00
_cell.angle_beta   90.00
_cell.angle_gamma   90.00
#
_symmetry.space_group_name_H-M   'P 1'
#
loop_
_entity.id
_entity.type
_entity.pdbx_description
1 polymer ?
#
loop_
_entity_poly.entity_id
_entity_poly.type
_entity_poly.pdbx_seq_one_letter_code
_entity_poly.pdbx_strand_id
1 'polypeptide(L)'
;ADPRPPSARFPAEWPLPDDAQAAQALRRWRANESVRLVLRDVGGVDPLEATLAQCTELAEVGIGRALAQLEPGFAQRLGTPRGPDGAPQRLAVIGMGKLGGAELNFSSDIDLVFAFGEAGLCDGPRGLANEDYFLRLGQRLIQMLGEVTADGFVFRVDLALRPNGNSG
;
A
#
# COMPACT_ATOMS: atom_id res chain seq x y z
N ALA A 1 19.70 10.17 -16.29
CA ALA A 1 18.95 9.32 -15.32
C ALA A 1 18.03 8.39 -16.07
N ASP A 2 17.82 7.19 -15.54
CA ASP A 2 16.95 6.16 -16.13
C ASP A 2 15.49 6.67 -16.27
N PRO A 3 14.89 6.67 -17.45
CA PRO A 3 13.55 7.19 -17.69
C PRO A 3 12.42 6.24 -17.29
N ARG A 4 12.73 4.99 -16.95
CA ARG A 4 11.69 3.98 -16.63
C ARG A 4 10.86 4.40 -15.41
N PRO A 5 9.55 4.10 -15.40
CA PRO A 5 8.67 4.39 -14.28
C PRO A 5 8.99 3.54 -13.03
N PRO A 6 8.52 3.93 -11.83
CA PRO A 6 8.75 3.19 -10.59
C PRO A 6 8.34 1.72 -10.65
N SER A 7 7.21 1.39 -11.31
CA SER A 7 6.73 0.01 -11.48
C SER A 7 7.73 -0.90 -12.22
N ALA A 8 8.38 -0.39 -13.26
CA ALA A 8 9.37 -1.12 -14.06
C ALA A 8 10.73 -1.28 -13.33
N ARG A 9 10.90 -0.62 -12.20
CA ARG A 9 12.13 -0.63 -11.38
C ARG A 9 11.94 -1.35 -10.04
N PHE A 10 10.75 -1.87 -9.79
CA PHE A 10 10.50 -2.68 -8.61
C PHE A 10 11.24 -4.04 -8.71
N PRO A 11 11.78 -4.58 -7.60
CA PRO A 11 12.44 -5.89 -7.61
C PRO A 11 11.54 -6.98 -8.21
N ALA A 12 12.12 -7.83 -9.08
CA ALA A 12 11.38 -8.88 -9.78
C ALA A 12 10.92 -10.01 -8.83
N GLU A 13 11.73 -10.31 -7.81
CA GLU A 13 11.42 -11.33 -6.81
C GLU A 13 10.49 -10.74 -5.74
N TRP A 14 9.20 -11.01 -5.85
CA TRP A 14 8.18 -10.57 -4.91
C TRP A 14 6.94 -11.49 -4.98
N PRO A 15 6.29 -11.88 -3.86
CA PRO A 15 6.59 -11.52 -2.47
C PRO A 15 7.85 -12.20 -1.93
N LEU A 16 8.42 -11.64 -0.85
CA LEU A 16 9.56 -12.22 -0.15
C LEU A 16 9.10 -13.21 0.94
N PRO A 17 9.96 -14.15 1.36
CA PRO A 17 9.59 -15.14 2.38
C PRO A 17 9.25 -14.54 3.76
N ASP A 18 9.83 -13.38 4.08
CA ASP A 18 9.70 -12.72 5.38
C ASP A 18 9.18 -11.28 5.24
N ASP A 19 8.14 -10.95 5.99
CA ASP A 19 7.52 -9.62 6.03
C ASP A 19 8.48 -8.52 6.48
N ALA A 20 9.42 -8.80 7.39
CA ALA A 20 10.38 -7.80 7.85
C ALA A 20 11.39 -7.47 6.73
N GLN A 21 11.87 -8.48 6.01
CA GLN A 21 12.71 -8.29 4.83
C GLN A 21 11.96 -7.55 3.72
N ALA A 22 10.70 -7.88 3.51
CA ALA A 22 9.85 -7.20 2.53
C ALA A 22 9.65 -5.72 2.89
N ALA A 23 9.34 -5.41 4.14
CA ALA A 23 9.20 -4.03 4.61
C ALA A 23 10.51 -3.24 4.44
N GLN A 24 11.67 -3.84 4.73
CA GLN A 24 12.96 -3.21 4.51
C GLN A 24 13.24 -2.97 3.02
N ALA A 25 12.96 -3.96 2.16
CA ALA A 25 13.13 -3.83 0.71
C ALA A 25 12.24 -2.72 0.13
N LEU A 26 10.98 -2.61 0.59
CA LEU A 26 10.07 -1.53 0.22
C LEU A 26 10.61 -0.14 0.60
N ARG A 27 11.12 0.02 1.84
CA ARG A 27 11.70 1.31 2.29
C ARG A 27 12.88 1.72 1.42
N ARG A 28 13.81 0.79 1.16
CA ARG A 28 14.99 1.05 0.33
C ARG A 28 14.62 1.36 -1.12
N TRP A 29 13.70 0.59 -1.70
CA TRP A 29 13.20 0.86 -3.04
C TRP A 29 12.57 2.25 -3.13
N ARG A 30 11.65 2.57 -2.21
CA ARG A 30 10.99 3.90 -2.15
C ARG A 30 12.01 5.02 -1.99
N ALA A 31 13.01 4.88 -1.11
CA ALA A 31 14.05 5.89 -0.91
C ALA A 31 14.87 6.12 -2.19
N ASN A 32 15.30 5.05 -2.86
CA ASN A 32 16.06 5.13 -4.10
C ASN A 32 15.25 5.80 -5.23
N GLU A 33 13.98 5.41 -5.38
CA GLU A 33 13.10 6.02 -6.39
C GLU A 33 12.82 7.49 -6.07
N SER A 34 12.63 7.85 -4.81
CA SER A 34 12.43 9.26 -4.42
C SER A 34 13.65 10.12 -4.77
N VAL A 35 14.86 9.63 -4.48
CA VAL A 35 16.11 10.33 -4.86
C VAL A 35 16.19 10.50 -6.39
N ARG A 36 15.88 9.45 -7.13
CA ARG A 36 15.87 9.50 -8.60
C ARG A 36 14.89 10.56 -9.12
N LEU A 37 13.66 10.57 -8.60
CA LEU A 37 12.62 11.51 -9.02
C LEU A 37 13.01 12.96 -8.68
N VAL A 38 13.53 13.20 -7.47
CA VAL A 38 14.01 14.53 -7.06
C VAL A 38 15.14 15.03 -7.98
N LEU A 39 16.10 14.17 -8.31
CA LEU A 39 17.21 14.55 -9.21
C LEU A 39 16.72 14.87 -10.64
N ARG A 40 15.68 14.19 -11.12
CA ARG A 40 15.08 14.46 -12.43
C ARG A 40 14.31 15.77 -12.44
N ASP A 41 13.53 16.02 -11.37
CA ASP A 41 12.74 17.24 -11.20
C ASP A 41 13.66 18.48 -11.08
N VAL A 42 14.60 18.47 -10.12
CA VAL A 42 15.56 19.57 -9.93
C VAL A 42 16.48 19.78 -11.14
N GLY A 43 16.81 18.69 -11.83
CA GLY A 43 17.60 18.74 -13.06
C GLY A 43 16.82 19.23 -14.31
N GLY A 44 15.53 19.53 -14.17
CA GLY A 44 14.67 19.99 -15.29
C GLY A 44 14.48 18.92 -16.37
N VAL A 45 14.62 17.64 -16.04
CA VAL A 45 14.51 16.52 -17.00
C VAL A 45 13.03 16.16 -17.23
N ASP A 46 12.21 16.21 -16.20
CA ASP A 46 10.79 15.93 -16.27
C ASP A 46 9.96 17.22 -16.07
N PRO A 47 8.85 17.39 -16.81
CA PRO A 47 7.88 18.44 -16.49
C PRO A 47 7.14 18.09 -15.19
N LEU A 48 6.53 19.08 -14.53
CA LEU A 48 5.86 18.93 -13.25
C LEU A 48 4.83 17.78 -13.25
N GLU A 49 4.02 17.72 -14.29
CA GLU A 49 2.98 16.70 -14.43
C GLU A 49 3.55 15.28 -14.44
N ALA A 50 4.71 15.09 -15.08
CA ALA A 50 5.40 13.80 -15.09
C ALA A 50 5.98 13.46 -13.70
N THR A 51 6.50 14.44 -12.98
CA THR A 51 6.98 14.27 -11.61
C THR A 51 5.84 13.83 -10.67
N LEU A 52 4.69 14.52 -10.72
CA LEU A 52 3.51 14.19 -9.90
C LEU A 52 2.97 12.79 -10.24
N ALA A 53 2.86 12.46 -11.53
CA ALA A 53 2.42 11.14 -11.96
C ALA A 53 3.37 10.02 -11.46
N GLN A 54 4.67 10.22 -11.54
CA GLN A 54 5.65 9.25 -11.03
C GLN A 54 5.65 9.14 -9.49
N CYS A 55 5.41 10.23 -8.76
CA CYS A 55 5.22 10.18 -7.31
C CYS A 55 3.96 9.40 -6.92
N THR A 56 2.88 9.59 -7.67
CA THR A 56 1.63 8.84 -7.49
C THR A 56 1.85 7.36 -7.77
N GLU A 57 2.45 7.00 -8.90
CA GLU A 57 2.78 5.61 -9.24
C GLU A 57 3.69 4.96 -8.20
N LEU A 58 4.66 5.70 -7.65
CA LEU A 58 5.52 5.21 -6.58
C LEU A 58 4.71 4.78 -5.34
N ALA A 59 3.68 5.55 -4.98
CA ALA A 59 2.79 5.22 -3.87
C ALA A 59 1.90 4.02 -4.20
N GLU A 60 1.28 3.99 -5.36
CA GLU A 60 0.41 2.89 -5.81
C GLU A 60 1.15 1.56 -5.86
N VAL A 61 2.36 1.54 -6.43
CA VAL A 61 3.22 0.35 -6.46
C VAL A 61 3.60 -0.08 -5.04
N GLY A 62 4.00 0.86 -4.17
CA GLY A 62 4.35 0.56 -2.78
C GLY A 62 3.19 -0.07 -2.01
N ILE A 63 1.98 0.49 -2.11
CA ILE A 63 0.75 -0.02 -1.49
C ILE A 63 0.42 -1.42 -2.04
N GLY A 64 0.38 -1.56 -3.36
CA GLY A 64 0.04 -2.83 -4.01
C GLY A 64 1.02 -3.95 -3.67
N ARG A 65 2.31 -3.65 -3.59
CA ARG A 65 3.35 -4.63 -3.21
C ARG A 65 3.30 -5.00 -1.74
N ALA A 66 3.04 -4.03 -0.85
CA ALA A 66 2.83 -4.32 0.57
C ALA A 66 1.60 -5.23 0.78
N LEU A 67 0.49 -4.96 0.11
CA LEU A 67 -0.71 -5.78 0.19
C LEU A 67 -0.46 -7.20 -0.34
N ALA A 68 0.16 -7.33 -1.52
CA ALA A 68 0.52 -8.62 -2.12
C ALA A 68 1.49 -9.45 -1.25
N GLN A 69 2.32 -8.79 -0.44
CA GLN A 69 3.18 -9.45 0.55
C GLN A 69 2.37 -10.06 1.71
N LEU A 70 1.36 -9.33 2.21
CA LEU A 70 0.63 -9.70 3.41
C LEU A 70 -0.48 -10.73 3.16
N GLU A 71 -1.18 -10.64 2.03
CA GLU A 71 -2.36 -11.47 1.73
C GLU A 71 -2.11 -12.98 1.85
N PRO A 72 -1.03 -13.57 1.29
CA PRO A 72 -0.81 -15.01 1.37
C PRO A 72 -0.68 -15.51 2.81
N GLY A 73 0.07 -14.79 3.66
CA GLY A 73 0.26 -15.15 5.06
C GLY A 73 -1.02 -15.01 5.89
N PHE A 74 -1.87 -14.04 5.56
CA PHE A 74 -3.18 -13.88 6.17
C PHE A 74 -4.12 -15.02 5.77
N ALA A 75 -4.21 -15.34 4.48
CA ALA A 75 -5.05 -16.43 3.97
C ALA A 75 -4.62 -17.78 4.55
N GLN A 76 -3.33 -18.04 4.66
CA GLN A 76 -2.82 -19.28 5.26
C GLN A 76 -3.20 -19.44 6.75
N ARG A 77 -3.20 -18.36 7.53
CA ARG A 77 -3.48 -18.41 8.98
C ARG A 77 -4.96 -18.34 9.32
N LEU A 78 -5.73 -17.58 8.56
CA LEU A 78 -7.11 -17.21 8.91
C LEU A 78 -8.15 -17.78 7.93
N GLY A 79 -7.71 -18.33 6.80
CA GLY A 79 -8.57 -18.71 5.68
C GLY A 79 -8.78 -17.53 4.72
N THR A 80 -9.42 -17.81 3.60
CA THR A 80 -9.80 -16.81 2.58
C THR A 80 -11.17 -16.23 2.91
N PRO A 81 -11.33 -14.91 2.98
CA PRO A 81 -12.64 -14.28 3.14
C PRO A 81 -13.57 -14.64 1.98
N ARG A 82 -14.81 -15.05 2.31
CA ARG A 82 -15.82 -15.47 1.34
C ARG A 82 -17.06 -14.60 1.45
N GLY A 83 -17.65 -14.27 0.32
CA GLY A 83 -19.00 -13.69 0.25
C GLY A 83 -20.11 -14.74 0.46
N PRO A 84 -21.38 -14.32 0.49
CA PRO A 84 -22.53 -15.21 0.62
C PRO A 84 -22.62 -16.28 -0.46
N ASP A 85 -22.13 -15.98 -1.66
CA ASP A 85 -22.05 -16.87 -2.82
C ASP A 85 -20.82 -17.81 -2.79
N GLY A 86 -19.98 -17.71 -1.75
CA GLY A 86 -18.74 -18.46 -1.63
C GLY A 86 -17.57 -17.86 -2.42
N ALA A 87 -17.76 -16.76 -3.16
CA ALA A 87 -16.69 -16.11 -3.91
C ALA A 87 -15.65 -15.46 -2.97
N PRO A 88 -14.35 -15.54 -3.30
CA PRO A 88 -13.33 -14.91 -2.50
C PRO A 88 -13.47 -13.38 -2.53
N GLN A 89 -13.42 -12.77 -1.35
CA GLN A 89 -13.44 -11.32 -1.18
C GLN A 89 -12.01 -10.78 -1.06
N ARG A 90 -11.82 -9.54 -1.52
CA ARG A 90 -10.52 -8.86 -1.44
C ARG A 90 -10.66 -7.48 -0.82
N LEU A 91 -9.57 -7.00 -0.22
CA LEU A 91 -9.45 -5.63 0.24
C LEU A 91 -9.23 -4.70 -0.96
N ALA A 92 -10.13 -3.73 -1.13
CA ALA A 92 -9.91 -2.59 -2.02
C ALA A 92 -9.25 -1.46 -1.21
N VAL A 93 -8.14 -0.95 -1.71
CA VAL A 93 -7.45 0.21 -1.15
C VAL A 93 -7.66 1.38 -2.10
N ILE A 94 -8.34 2.41 -1.63
CA ILE A 94 -8.73 3.57 -2.42
C ILE A 94 -7.90 4.75 -1.96
N GLY A 95 -7.10 5.33 -2.87
CA GLY A 95 -6.38 6.58 -2.65
C GLY A 95 -7.34 7.77 -2.69
N MET A 96 -7.20 8.67 -1.72
CA MET A 96 -7.97 9.90 -1.63
C MET A 96 -7.05 11.12 -1.78
N GLY A 97 -7.61 12.31 -1.73
CA GLY A 97 -6.85 13.56 -1.77
C GLY A 97 -5.90 13.63 -2.98
N LYS A 98 -4.65 13.99 -2.75
CA LYS A 98 -3.63 14.11 -3.81
C LYS A 98 -3.29 12.76 -4.47
N LEU A 99 -3.34 11.65 -3.70
CA LEU A 99 -3.13 10.33 -4.26
C LEU A 99 -4.24 9.98 -5.25
N GLY A 100 -5.51 10.18 -4.85
CA GLY A 100 -6.67 9.92 -5.70
C GLY A 100 -6.77 10.84 -6.91
N GLY A 101 -6.24 12.08 -6.82
CA GLY A 101 -6.16 13.04 -7.92
C GLY A 101 -4.95 12.88 -8.83
N ALA A 102 -4.09 11.90 -8.61
CA ALA A 102 -2.81 11.72 -9.31
C ALA A 102 -1.86 12.94 -9.21
N GLU A 103 -1.91 13.66 -8.09
CA GLU A 103 -1.17 14.88 -7.80
C GLU A 103 -0.25 14.74 -6.58
N LEU A 104 0.18 13.51 -6.26
CA LEU A 104 1.03 13.27 -5.10
C LEU A 104 2.40 13.95 -5.30
N ASN A 105 2.90 14.62 -4.26
CA ASN A 105 4.25 15.20 -4.27
C ASN A 105 5.20 14.44 -3.32
N PHE A 106 6.49 14.80 -3.32
CA PHE A 106 7.54 14.08 -2.58
C PHE A 106 7.32 13.96 -1.07
N SER A 107 6.65 14.93 -0.45
CA SER A 107 6.45 15.01 1.00
C SER A 107 5.02 14.77 1.45
N SER A 108 4.10 14.45 0.53
CA SER A 108 2.71 14.20 0.88
C SER A 108 2.55 12.92 1.68
N ASP A 109 1.67 12.98 2.66
CA ASP A 109 1.06 11.81 3.26
C ASP A 109 0.07 11.19 2.25
N ILE A 110 -0.24 9.92 2.40
CA ILE A 110 -1.23 9.24 1.57
C ILE A 110 -2.50 9.02 2.37
N ASP A 111 -3.61 9.55 1.83
CA ASP A 111 -4.94 9.36 2.40
C ASP A 111 -5.54 8.08 1.82
N LEU A 112 -5.89 7.11 2.68
CA LEU A 112 -6.41 5.82 2.24
C LEU A 112 -7.80 5.53 2.84
N VAL A 113 -8.65 4.92 2.02
CA VAL A 113 -9.90 4.30 2.42
C VAL A 113 -9.83 2.81 2.09
N PHE A 114 -10.25 1.98 3.05
CA PHE A 114 -10.36 0.54 2.86
C PHE A 114 -11.81 0.14 2.67
N ALA A 115 -12.06 -0.68 1.67
CA ALA A 115 -13.37 -1.25 1.38
C ALA A 115 -13.26 -2.73 1.02
N PHE A 116 -14.33 -3.48 1.20
CA PHE A 116 -14.48 -4.85 0.70
C PHE A 116 -15.92 -5.05 0.24
N GLY A 117 -16.15 -6.10 -0.58
CA GLY A 117 -17.42 -6.24 -1.28
C GLY A 117 -18.58 -6.58 -0.34
N GLU A 118 -18.52 -7.69 0.37
CA GLU A 118 -19.66 -8.22 1.12
C GLU A 118 -19.25 -8.83 2.46
N ALA A 119 -20.16 -8.75 3.41
CA ALA A 119 -20.05 -9.48 4.68
C ALA A 119 -20.03 -10.99 4.43
N GLY A 120 -19.37 -11.72 5.31
CA GLY A 120 -19.24 -13.16 5.21
C GLY A 120 -18.22 -13.70 6.21
N LEU A 121 -17.80 -14.95 6.01
CA LEU A 121 -16.84 -15.61 6.88
C LEU A 121 -15.66 -16.14 6.07
N CYS A 122 -14.47 -16.12 6.68
CA CYS A 122 -13.32 -16.83 6.14
C CYS A 122 -13.55 -18.35 6.15
N ASP A 123 -13.04 -19.04 5.14
CA ASP A 123 -13.10 -20.50 5.02
C ASP A 123 -12.09 -21.26 5.93
N GLY A 124 -11.39 -20.52 6.77
CA GLY A 124 -10.46 -21.10 7.74
C GLY A 124 -11.14 -21.70 8.98
N PRO A 125 -10.36 -22.42 9.82
CA PRO A 125 -10.91 -23.24 10.92
C PRO A 125 -11.66 -22.44 12.01
N ARG A 126 -11.51 -21.11 12.05
CA ARG A 126 -12.15 -20.24 13.05
C ARG A 126 -13.38 -19.51 12.51
N GLY A 127 -13.67 -19.58 11.20
CA GLY A 127 -14.78 -18.86 10.60
C GLY A 127 -14.78 -17.37 10.94
N LEU A 128 -13.61 -16.71 10.82
CA LEU A 128 -13.46 -15.29 11.15
C LEU A 128 -14.35 -14.44 10.24
N ALA A 129 -15.04 -13.44 10.79
CA ALA A 129 -15.82 -12.49 9.98
C ALA A 129 -14.92 -11.71 9.01
N ASN A 130 -15.44 -11.42 7.81
CA ASN A 130 -14.69 -10.68 6.79
C ASN A 130 -14.26 -9.30 7.30
N GLU A 131 -15.09 -8.63 8.08
CA GLU A 131 -14.81 -7.34 8.71
C GLU A 131 -13.56 -7.40 9.59
N ASP A 132 -13.47 -8.41 10.45
CA ASP A 132 -12.32 -8.60 11.33
C ASP A 132 -11.06 -8.98 10.57
N TYR A 133 -11.21 -9.77 9.52
CA TYR A 133 -10.08 -10.12 8.64
C TYR A 133 -9.52 -8.87 7.97
N PHE A 134 -10.36 -8.09 7.31
CA PHE A 134 -9.91 -6.91 6.57
C PHE A 134 -9.46 -5.77 7.49
N LEU A 135 -10.06 -5.63 8.67
CA LEU A 135 -9.56 -4.70 9.69
C LEU A 135 -8.11 -5.02 10.07
N ARG A 136 -7.82 -6.28 10.37
CA ARG A 136 -6.46 -6.72 10.73
C ARG A 136 -5.49 -6.60 9.56
N LEU A 137 -5.91 -6.94 8.34
CA LEU A 137 -5.08 -6.80 7.15
C LEU A 137 -4.76 -5.33 6.88
N GLY A 138 -5.75 -4.44 6.97
CA GLY A 138 -5.58 -3.00 6.81
C GLY A 138 -4.63 -2.40 7.86
N GLN A 139 -4.79 -2.78 9.14
CA GLN A 139 -3.90 -2.36 10.22
C GLN A 139 -2.45 -2.80 9.96
N ARG A 140 -2.26 -4.04 9.50
CA ARG A 140 -0.92 -4.54 9.17
C ARG A 140 -0.31 -3.85 7.95
N LEU A 141 -1.13 -3.53 6.95
CA LEU A 141 -0.71 -2.75 5.78
C LEU A 141 -0.22 -1.36 6.20
N ILE A 142 -1.00 -0.64 7.01
CA ILE A 142 -0.62 0.68 7.53
C ILE A 142 0.70 0.59 8.31
N GLN A 143 0.84 -0.41 9.16
CA GLN A 143 2.07 -0.62 9.91
C GLN A 143 3.27 -0.86 8.98
N MET A 144 3.14 -1.72 7.96
CA MET A 144 4.22 -2.02 7.01
C MET A 144 4.65 -0.78 6.24
N LEU A 145 3.70 0.09 5.85
CA LEU A 145 3.98 1.32 5.11
C LEU A 145 4.55 2.42 6.00
N GLY A 146 4.00 2.60 7.22
CA GLY A 146 4.25 3.77 8.07
C GLY A 146 5.31 3.58 9.15
N GLU A 147 5.72 2.35 9.46
CA GLU A 147 6.70 2.09 10.51
C GLU A 147 8.04 2.76 10.20
N VAL A 148 8.51 3.61 11.16
CA VAL A 148 9.77 4.33 11.05
C VAL A 148 10.92 3.47 11.59
N THR A 149 11.94 3.24 10.77
CA THR A 149 13.13 2.46 11.11
C THR A 149 14.40 3.22 10.73
N ALA A 150 15.58 2.62 10.91
CA ALA A 150 16.84 3.18 10.43
C ALA A 150 16.86 3.36 8.90
N ASP A 151 16.10 2.56 8.14
CA ASP A 151 15.92 2.70 6.68
C ASP A 151 14.78 3.70 6.32
N GLY A 152 14.23 4.44 7.29
CA GLY A 152 13.10 5.35 7.11
C GLY A 152 11.73 4.63 7.14
N PHE A 153 10.79 5.14 6.37
CA PHE A 153 9.43 4.59 6.18
C PHE A 153 9.10 4.49 4.69
N VAL A 154 8.05 3.75 4.33
CA VAL A 154 7.59 3.71 2.94
C VAL A 154 6.71 4.95 2.66
N PHE A 155 5.57 5.07 3.36
CA PHE A 155 4.69 6.25 3.31
C PHE A 155 4.06 6.50 4.67
N ARG A 156 3.86 7.78 5.01
CA ARG A 156 2.96 8.16 6.09
C ARG A 156 1.54 8.01 5.59
N VAL A 157 0.75 7.24 6.34
CA VAL A 157 -0.65 6.95 5.99
C VAL A 157 -1.56 7.76 6.91
N ASP A 158 -2.41 8.58 6.31
CA ASP A 158 -3.54 9.20 7.02
C ASP A 158 -4.84 8.44 6.70
N LEU A 159 -5.57 8.07 7.75
CA LEU A 159 -6.89 7.47 7.66
C LEU A 159 -7.94 8.58 7.88
N ALA A 160 -7.97 9.55 7.01
CA ALA A 160 -8.80 10.76 7.13
C ALA A 160 -10.31 10.48 7.14
N LEU A 161 -10.75 9.28 6.79
CA LEU A 161 -12.15 8.88 6.76
C LEU A 161 -12.42 7.75 7.75
N ARG A 162 -12.50 8.10 9.04
CA ARG A 162 -13.26 7.26 9.98
C ARG A 162 -14.75 7.52 9.72
N PRO A 163 -15.57 6.48 9.44
CA PRO A 163 -17.00 6.66 9.13
C PRO A 163 -17.80 7.41 10.22
N ASN A 164 -17.26 7.53 11.42
CA ASN A 164 -17.91 8.11 12.60
C ASN A 164 -17.19 9.29 13.22
N GLY A 165 -16.38 10.06 12.48
CA GLY A 165 -15.72 11.25 13.05
C GLY A 165 -15.10 11.01 14.44
N ASN A 166 -14.22 11.83 14.92
CA ASN A 166 -13.65 11.75 16.27
C ASN A 166 -14.76 11.63 17.36
N SER A 167 -15.19 10.42 17.66
CA SER A 167 -15.98 10.14 18.86
C SER A 167 -15.04 9.52 19.88
N GLY A 168 -14.57 10.38 20.80
CA GLY A 168 -14.05 10.09 22.13
C GLY A 168 -12.72 9.41 22.21
#